data_05d6dea3e0c5152063bf358c030cf288
#
_entry.id   05d6dea3e0c5152063bf358c030cf288
#
_cell.length_a   1.000
_cell.length_b   1.000
_cell.length_c   1.000
_cell.angle_alpha   90.00
_cell.angle_beta   90.00
_cell.angle_gamma   90.00
#
_symmetry.space_group_name_H-M   'P 1'
#
loop_
_entity.id
_entity.type
_entity.pdbx_description
1 polymer ?
#
loop_
_entity_poly.entity_id
_entity_poly.type
_entity_poly.pdbx_seq_one_letter_code
_entity_poly.pdbx_strand_id
1 'polypeptide(L)'
;MVNKSISYQSFCWVIGTTSFRTAKLNLKIEEQLLLLEEFYKTVSNKSAWNWNNTLQEEYYDFMKERGFLYGDARRKDKDAREKTSGLVDIGLITPDRLITDAGKELLNIAREGAFDTNNFFNLDSDSFVYLKQLLKTTINVNNNIVRPFLVTLKTLLELDFLTYDEFTYFIPLIN
;
A
#
# COMPACT_ATOMS: atom_id res chain seq x y z
N MET A 1 12.29 47.80 -9.29
CA MET A 1 11.64 46.72 -8.50
C MET A 1 12.22 45.38 -9.00
N VAL A 2 13.02 44.74 -8.16
CA VAL A 2 13.62 43.42 -8.50
C VAL A 2 12.54 42.38 -8.29
N ASN A 3 12.02 41.79 -9.37
CA ASN A 3 11.20 40.57 -9.30
C ASN A 3 12.06 39.44 -8.75
N LYS A 4 12.03 39.22 -7.44
CA LYS A 4 12.52 38.00 -6.85
C LYS A 4 11.51 36.91 -7.24
N SER A 5 11.86 36.09 -8.21
CA SER A 5 11.19 34.81 -8.41
C SER A 5 11.39 33.99 -7.14
N ILE A 6 10.38 33.85 -6.34
CA ILE A 6 10.37 32.94 -5.20
C ILE A 6 10.34 31.56 -5.81
N SER A 7 11.48 30.87 -5.78
CA SER A 7 11.54 29.44 -6.09
C SER A 7 10.81 28.72 -4.96
N TYR A 8 9.56 28.33 -5.20
CA TYR A 8 8.84 27.41 -4.32
C TYR A 8 9.45 26.02 -4.47
N GLN A 9 10.48 25.75 -3.70
CA GLN A 9 10.79 24.37 -3.33
C GLN A 9 9.85 24.02 -2.18
N SER A 10 8.62 23.67 -2.51
CA SER A 10 7.69 23.20 -1.48
C SER A 10 8.11 21.81 -1.05
N PHE A 11 8.59 21.68 0.18
CA PHE A 11 8.64 20.40 0.85
C PHE A 11 7.20 19.97 1.05
N CYS A 12 6.78 18.95 0.32
CA CYS A 12 5.44 18.41 0.39
C CYS A 12 5.48 16.91 0.09
N TRP A 13 4.79 16.13 0.89
CA TRP A 13 4.68 14.70 0.72
C TRP A 13 3.21 14.26 0.70
N VAL A 14 2.94 13.04 0.24
CA VAL A 14 1.60 12.47 0.19
C VAL A 14 1.51 11.24 1.09
N ILE A 15 0.34 11.06 1.72
CA ILE A 15 0.13 10.01 2.73
C ILE A 15 0.02 8.61 2.10
N GLY A 16 0.00 8.47 0.80
CA GLY A 16 -0.06 7.15 0.21
C GLY A 16 -0.47 7.14 -1.24
N THR A 17 -0.67 5.96 -1.78
CA THR A 17 -1.04 5.76 -3.15
C THR A 17 -2.54 5.68 -3.35
N THR A 18 -2.97 5.89 -4.57
CA THR A 18 -4.37 5.98 -4.95
C THR A 18 -4.92 4.68 -5.55
N SER A 19 -4.16 3.59 -5.53
CA SER A 19 -4.55 2.35 -6.22
C SER A 19 -5.78 1.66 -5.62
N PHE A 20 -6.05 1.90 -4.35
CA PHE A 20 -7.23 1.35 -3.69
C PHE A 20 -8.28 2.43 -3.41
N ARG A 21 -9.27 2.54 -4.30
CA ARG A 21 -10.44 3.41 -4.10
C ARG A 21 -11.68 2.56 -3.82
N THR A 22 -11.76 2.00 -2.61
CA THR A 22 -12.84 1.10 -2.21
C THR A 22 -13.24 1.33 -0.76
N ALA A 23 -14.50 1.10 -0.45
CA ALA A 23 -15.04 1.22 0.91
C ALA A 23 -14.58 0.12 1.87
N LYS A 24 -14.12 -1.01 1.33
CA LYS A 24 -13.64 -2.17 2.12
C LYS A 24 -12.19 -2.47 1.75
N LEU A 25 -11.30 -1.54 2.09
CA LEU A 25 -9.91 -1.57 1.67
C LEU A 25 -9.18 -2.82 2.15
N ASN A 26 -9.33 -3.17 3.43
CA ASN A 26 -8.70 -4.36 4.02
C ASN A 26 -9.06 -5.65 3.27
N LEU A 27 -10.35 -5.87 3.01
CA LEU A 27 -10.80 -7.05 2.26
C LEU A 27 -10.23 -7.10 0.84
N LYS A 28 -10.09 -5.95 0.19
CA LYS A 28 -9.50 -5.89 -1.15
C LYS A 28 -7.99 -6.13 -1.15
N ILE A 29 -7.29 -5.70 -0.13
CA ILE A 29 -5.88 -5.99 0.06
C ILE A 29 -5.66 -7.50 0.28
N GLU A 30 -6.44 -8.11 1.15
CA GLU A 30 -6.38 -9.53 1.45
C GLU A 30 -6.72 -10.40 0.23
N GLU A 31 -7.81 -10.04 -0.48
CA GLU A 31 -8.19 -10.71 -1.73
C GLU A 31 -7.07 -10.63 -2.77
N GLN A 32 -6.45 -9.47 -2.91
CA GLN A 32 -5.35 -9.29 -3.87
C GLN A 32 -4.07 -10.04 -3.47
N LEU A 33 -3.76 -10.14 -2.19
CA LEU A 33 -2.65 -10.97 -1.71
C LEU A 33 -2.90 -12.44 -1.98
N LEU A 34 -4.12 -12.93 -1.75
CA LEU A 34 -4.52 -14.31 -2.07
C LEU A 34 -4.37 -14.60 -3.56
N LEU A 35 -4.86 -13.71 -4.42
CA LEU A 35 -4.73 -13.84 -5.88
C LEU A 35 -3.26 -13.88 -6.32
N LEU A 36 -2.42 -13.03 -5.74
CA LEU A 36 -1.00 -13.01 -6.07
C LEU A 36 -0.31 -14.30 -5.62
N GLU A 37 -0.65 -14.83 -4.46
CA GLU A 37 -0.12 -16.11 -3.98
C GLU A 37 -0.58 -17.28 -4.86
N GLU A 38 -1.84 -17.31 -5.26
CA GLU A 38 -2.36 -18.33 -6.19
C GLU A 38 -1.66 -18.23 -7.55
N PHE A 39 -1.55 -17.03 -8.09
CA PHE A 39 -0.85 -16.82 -9.36
C PHE A 39 0.61 -17.28 -9.28
N TYR A 40 1.32 -16.95 -8.20
CA TYR A 40 2.69 -17.42 -7.99
C TYR A 40 2.81 -18.97 -8.04
N LYS A 41 1.79 -19.70 -7.57
CA LYS A 41 1.75 -21.16 -7.62
C LYS A 41 1.58 -21.70 -9.04
N THR A 42 1.00 -20.93 -9.96
CA THR A 42 0.81 -21.34 -11.37
C THR A 42 2.07 -21.16 -12.22
N VAL A 43 3.00 -20.28 -11.80
CA VAL A 43 4.24 -20.03 -12.53
C VAL A 43 5.17 -21.24 -12.44
N SER A 44 5.50 -21.84 -13.59
CA SER A 44 6.21 -23.12 -13.69
C SER A 44 7.63 -23.07 -13.13
N ASN A 45 8.32 -21.93 -13.25
CA ASN A 45 9.68 -21.74 -12.78
C ASN A 45 9.78 -20.62 -11.76
N LYS A 46 9.54 -20.96 -10.49
CA LYS A 46 9.58 -19.99 -9.37
C LYS A 46 10.98 -19.42 -9.11
N SER A 47 12.03 -20.13 -9.47
CA SER A 47 13.42 -19.67 -9.33
C SER A 47 13.77 -18.58 -10.32
N ALA A 48 13.06 -18.51 -11.45
CA ALA A 48 13.21 -17.49 -12.49
C ALA A 48 12.10 -16.41 -12.41
N TRP A 49 11.46 -16.25 -11.24
CA TRP A 49 10.46 -15.21 -11.05
C TRP A 49 11.06 -13.86 -11.42
N ASN A 50 10.43 -13.19 -12.38
CA ASN A 50 10.79 -11.87 -12.84
C ASN A 50 9.51 -11.11 -13.18
N TRP A 51 9.22 -10.06 -12.44
CA TRP A 51 8.05 -9.20 -12.65
C TRP A 51 8.20 -8.33 -13.90
N ASN A 52 8.37 -8.97 -15.06
CA ASN A 52 8.46 -8.35 -16.39
C ASN A 52 7.07 -8.11 -16.99
N ASN A 53 7.02 -7.47 -18.15
CA ASN A 53 5.76 -7.13 -18.82
C ASN A 53 4.91 -8.36 -19.14
N THR A 54 5.51 -9.46 -19.57
CA THR A 54 4.78 -10.71 -19.88
C THR A 54 4.08 -11.23 -18.65
N LEU A 55 4.81 -11.37 -17.53
CA LEU A 55 4.23 -11.85 -16.28
C LEU A 55 3.16 -10.90 -15.72
N GLN A 56 3.31 -9.59 -15.94
CA GLN A 56 2.30 -8.59 -15.57
C GLN A 56 1.01 -8.74 -16.37
N GLU A 57 1.11 -9.02 -17.68
CA GLU A 57 -0.05 -9.27 -18.53
C GLU A 57 -0.74 -10.59 -18.15
N GLU A 58 0.02 -11.65 -17.89
CA GLU A 58 -0.51 -12.93 -17.40
C GLU A 58 -1.23 -12.76 -16.06
N TYR A 59 -0.66 -11.98 -15.13
CA TYR A 59 -1.31 -11.68 -13.85
C TYR A 59 -2.58 -10.85 -14.01
N TYR A 60 -2.60 -9.90 -14.96
CA TYR A 60 -3.81 -9.14 -15.29
C TYR A 60 -4.93 -10.09 -15.74
N ASP A 61 -4.63 -10.98 -16.69
CA ASP A 61 -5.61 -11.95 -17.20
C ASP A 61 -6.08 -12.91 -16.11
N PHE A 62 -5.18 -13.36 -15.24
CA PHE A 62 -5.51 -14.16 -14.06
C PHE A 62 -6.48 -13.44 -13.10
N MET A 63 -6.21 -12.17 -12.76
CA MET A 63 -7.11 -11.36 -11.93
C MET A 63 -8.49 -11.20 -12.57
N LYS A 64 -8.53 -11.05 -13.89
CA LYS A 64 -9.78 -10.92 -14.64
C LYS A 64 -10.58 -12.23 -14.65
N GLU A 65 -9.94 -13.37 -14.90
CA GLU A 65 -10.57 -14.71 -14.82
C GLU A 65 -11.16 -15.00 -13.45
N ARG A 66 -10.54 -14.50 -12.38
CA ARG A 66 -11.02 -14.65 -11.00
C ARG A 66 -12.07 -13.61 -10.60
N GLY A 67 -12.50 -12.74 -11.53
CA GLY A 67 -13.52 -11.72 -11.28
C GLY A 67 -13.08 -10.55 -10.39
N PHE A 68 -11.77 -10.41 -10.15
CA PHE A 68 -11.22 -9.29 -9.39
C PHE A 68 -11.23 -7.98 -10.19
N LEU A 69 -11.07 -8.08 -11.51
CA LEU A 69 -11.10 -6.95 -12.44
C LEU A 69 -12.33 -6.99 -13.33
N TYR A 70 -12.90 -5.82 -13.56
CA TYR A 70 -14.00 -5.61 -14.49
C TYR A 70 -13.55 -4.76 -15.68
N GLY A 71 -13.99 -5.14 -16.88
CA GLY A 71 -13.61 -4.45 -18.12
C GLY A 71 -12.26 -4.88 -18.70
N ASP A 72 -11.81 -4.13 -19.70
CA ASP A 72 -10.57 -4.40 -20.43
C ASP A 72 -9.63 -3.21 -20.35
N ALA A 73 -8.42 -3.43 -19.84
CA ALA A 73 -7.38 -2.42 -19.85
C ALA A 73 -6.66 -2.42 -21.22
N ARG A 74 -6.44 -1.23 -21.77
CA ARG A 74 -5.62 -1.06 -22.98
C ARG A 74 -4.16 -1.52 -22.76
N ARG A 75 -3.66 -1.35 -21.54
CA ARG A 75 -2.32 -1.73 -21.13
C ARG A 75 -2.40 -2.61 -19.89
N LYS A 76 -2.50 -3.92 -20.11
CA LYS A 76 -2.61 -4.93 -19.07
C LYS A 76 -1.41 -4.90 -18.10
N ASP A 77 -0.20 -4.78 -18.64
CA ASP A 77 1.05 -4.65 -17.89
C ASP A 77 1.02 -3.49 -16.89
N LYS A 78 0.56 -2.33 -17.36
CA LYS A 78 0.45 -1.14 -16.52
C LYS A 78 -0.61 -1.31 -15.42
N ASP A 79 -1.79 -1.83 -15.78
CA ASP A 79 -2.88 -2.01 -14.82
C ASP A 79 -2.48 -3.02 -13.72
N ALA A 80 -1.82 -4.11 -14.06
CA ALA A 80 -1.29 -5.07 -13.07
C ALA A 80 -0.30 -4.42 -12.09
N ARG A 81 0.59 -3.53 -12.58
CA ARG A 81 1.50 -2.76 -11.71
C ARG A 81 0.75 -1.80 -10.80
N GLU A 82 -0.22 -1.07 -11.35
CA GLU A 82 -1.01 -0.11 -10.57
C GLU A 82 -1.84 -0.80 -9.49
N LYS A 83 -2.47 -1.92 -9.80
CA LYS A 83 -3.24 -2.71 -8.81
C LYS A 83 -2.37 -3.22 -7.67
N THR A 84 -1.14 -3.61 -7.94
CA THR A 84 -0.23 -4.15 -6.92
C THR A 84 0.63 -3.09 -6.23
N SER A 85 0.67 -1.85 -6.71
CA SER A 85 1.55 -0.80 -6.14
C SER A 85 1.23 -0.51 -4.67
N GLY A 86 -0.04 -0.45 -4.29
CA GLY A 86 -0.43 -0.20 -2.90
C GLY A 86 0.07 -1.26 -1.92
N LEU A 87 0.14 -2.53 -2.34
CA LEU A 87 0.71 -3.60 -1.52
C LEU A 87 2.23 -3.43 -1.33
N VAL A 88 2.92 -2.91 -2.36
CA VAL A 88 4.36 -2.59 -2.26
C VAL A 88 4.57 -1.44 -1.30
N ASP A 89 3.78 -0.39 -1.42
CA ASP A 89 3.96 0.84 -0.63
C ASP A 89 3.76 0.59 0.87
N ILE A 90 2.84 -0.30 1.26
CA ILE A 90 2.66 -0.71 2.65
C ILE A 90 3.55 -1.90 3.07
N GLY A 91 4.40 -2.40 2.17
CA GLY A 91 5.38 -3.43 2.48
C GLY A 91 4.83 -4.84 2.67
N LEU A 92 3.65 -5.15 2.12
CA LEU A 92 3.08 -6.51 2.12
C LEU A 92 3.68 -7.39 1.02
N ILE A 93 4.18 -6.76 -0.04
CA ILE A 93 4.95 -7.41 -1.10
C ILE A 93 6.21 -6.60 -1.42
N THR A 94 7.21 -7.25 -2.01
CA THR A 94 8.41 -6.57 -2.51
C THR A 94 8.13 -5.81 -3.83
N PRO A 95 9.05 -4.94 -4.28
CA PRO A 95 8.95 -4.33 -5.61
C PRO A 95 8.82 -5.37 -6.75
N ASP A 96 9.40 -6.56 -6.59
CA ASP A 96 9.28 -7.68 -7.53
C ASP A 96 8.01 -8.52 -7.32
N ARG A 97 7.08 -8.05 -6.49
CA ARG A 97 5.79 -8.68 -6.16
C ARG A 97 5.91 -10.04 -5.46
N LEU A 98 6.99 -10.27 -4.74
CA LEU A 98 7.08 -11.42 -3.82
C LEU A 98 6.45 -11.07 -2.48
N ILE A 99 5.68 -11.99 -1.91
CA ILE A 99 4.97 -11.78 -0.64
C ILE A 99 5.99 -11.73 0.49
N THR A 100 5.96 -10.64 1.27
CA THR A 100 6.82 -10.47 2.46
C THR A 100 6.31 -11.29 3.64
N ASP A 101 7.09 -11.37 4.72
CA ASP A 101 6.63 -12.04 5.93
C ASP A 101 5.40 -11.36 6.56
N ALA A 102 5.31 -10.03 6.47
CA ALA A 102 4.09 -9.31 6.88
C ALA A 102 2.88 -9.66 5.99
N GLY A 103 3.09 -9.82 4.68
CA GLY A 103 2.04 -10.29 3.77
C GLY A 103 1.59 -11.72 4.08
N LYS A 104 2.51 -12.62 4.42
CA LYS A 104 2.19 -14.00 4.84
C LYS A 104 1.44 -14.02 6.16
N GLU A 105 1.85 -13.20 7.14
CA GLU A 105 1.17 -13.06 8.43
C GLU A 105 -0.29 -12.64 8.22
N LEU A 106 -0.52 -11.61 7.39
CA LEU A 106 -1.87 -11.15 7.06
C LEU A 106 -2.70 -12.24 6.36
N LEU A 107 -2.13 -12.98 5.40
CA LEU A 107 -2.81 -14.10 4.73
C LEU A 107 -3.19 -15.21 5.69
N ASN A 108 -2.35 -15.54 6.67
CA ASN A 108 -2.66 -16.56 7.67
C ASN A 108 -3.83 -16.11 8.54
N ILE A 109 -3.81 -14.87 9.03
CA ILE A 109 -4.92 -14.29 9.82
C ILE A 109 -6.22 -14.34 9.02
N ALA A 110 -6.19 -13.91 7.76
CA ALA A 110 -7.39 -13.90 6.90
C ALA A 110 -7.95 -15.30 6.63
N ARG A 111 -7.10 -16.31 6.50
CA ARG A 111 -7.51 -17.71 6.28
C ARG A 111 -8.07 -18.38 7.52
N GLU A 112 -7.47 -18.11 8.66
CA GLU A 112 -7.86 -18.71 9.94
C GLU A 112 -9.09 -18.03 10.53
N GLY A 113 -9.46 -16.84 10.05
CA GLY A 113 -10.46 -15.98 10.65
C GLY A 113 -10.11 -15.59 12.08
N ALA A 114 -8.81 -15.63 12.40
CA ALA A 114 -8.28 -15.40 13.74
C ALA A 114 -8.21 -13.90 14.05
N PHE A 115 -9.38 -13.28 14.16
CA PHE A 115 -9.50 -11.87 14.57
C PHE A 115 -9.49 -11.79 16.10
N ASP A 116 -8.34 -12.10 16.71
CA ASP A 116 -8.16 -11.98 18.14
C ASP A 116 -7.88 -10.52 18.52
N THR A 117 -8.75 -9.93 19.33
CA THR A 117 -8.61 -8.56 19.87
C THR A 117 -7.84 -8.51 21.18
N ASN A 118 -7.37 -9.64 21.70
CA ASN A 118 -6.72 -9.73 23.01
C ASN A 118 -5.25 -9.24 22.97
N ASN A 119 -5.05 -8.01 22.53
CA ASN A 119 -3.74 -7.35 22.54
C ASN A 119 -3.82 -5.98 23.20
N PHE A 120 -2.65 -5.39 23.51
CA PHE A 120 -2.53 -4.12 24.24
C PHE A 120 -3.35 -2.97 23.57
N PHE A 121 -3.46 -2.96 22.25
CA PHE A 121 -4.18 -1.93 21.51
C PHE A 121 -5.67 -2.24 21.31
N ASN A 122 -6.14 -3.42 21.74
CA ASN A 122 -7.51 -3.90 21.49
C ASN A 122 -7.92 -3.79 20.01
N LEU A 123 -6.99 -4.11 19.10
CA LEU A 123 -7.18 -4.14 17.66
C LEU A 123 -7.33 -5.58 17.18
N ASP A 124 -8.10 -5.79 16.11
CA ASP A 124 -8.10 -7.06 15.41
C ASP A 124 -6.69 -7.40 14.89
N SER A 125 -6.37 -8.68 14.78
CA SER A 125 -5.01 -9.11 14.41
C SER A 125 -4.57 -8.59 13.04
N ASP A 126 -5.49 -8.52 12.05
CA ASP A 126 -5.22 -7.90 10.74
C ASP A 126 -4.96 -6.40 10.87
N SER A 127 -5.77 -5.68 11.67
CA SER A 127 -5.61 -4.25 11.93
C SER A 127 -4.27 -3.96 12.59
N PHE A 128 -3.78 -4.85 13.45
CA PHE A 128 -2.46 -4.73 14.06
C PHE A 128 -1.33 -4.86 13.03
N VAL A 129 -1.44 -5.79 12.07
CA VAL A 129 -0.49 -5.93 10.96
C VAL A 129 -0.48 -4.67 10.11
N TYR A 130 -1.66 -4.14 9.73
CA TYR A 130 -1.77 -2.90 8.98
C TYR A 130 -1.16 -1.71 9.72
N LEU A 131 -1.49 -1.51 11.00
CA LEU A 131 -0.91 -0.43 11.81
C LEU A 131 0.62 -0.49 11.82
N LYS A 132 1.18 -1.68 12.08
CA LYS A 132 2.63 -1.92 12.11
C LYS A 132 3.29 -1.58 10.77
N GLN A 133 2.66 -1.94 9.64
CA GLN A 133 3.17 -1.66 8.31
C GLN A 133 3.04 -0.17 7.96
N LEU A 134 1.92 0.47 8.27
CA LEU A 134 1.73 1.90 8.04
C LEU A 134 2.75 2.73 8.80
N LEU A 135 3.03 2.42 10.07
CA LEU A 135 4.05 3.12 10.87
C LEU A 135 5.48 2.94 10.33
N LYS A 136 5.75 1.88 9.56
CA LYS A 136 7.04 1.64 8.90
C LYS A 136 7.15 2.32 7.54
N THR A 137 6.02 2.65 6.92
CA THR A 137 6.00 3.25 5.58
C THR A 137 6.83 4.53 5.55
N THR A 138 7.72 4.61 4.58
CA THR A 138 8.61 5.76 4.37
C THR A 138 8.46 6.28 2.96
N ILE A 139 8.62 7.59 2.80
CA ILE A 139 8.74 8.27 1.51
C ILE A 139 9.99 9.14 1.50
N ASN A 140 10.60 9.26 0.34
CA ASN A 140 11.75 10.15 0.14
C ASN A 140 11.27 11.44 -0.52
N VAL A 141 11.52 12.58 0.13
CA VAL A 141 11.18 13.90 -0.37
C VAL A 141 12.44 14.77 -0.29
N ASN A 142 13.00 15.14 -1.43
CA ASN A 142 14.20 15.97 -1.50
C ASN A 142 15.38 15.41 -0.66
N ASN A 143 15.63 14.10 -0.74
CA ASN A 143 16.64 13.37 0.04
C ASN A 143 16.35 13.25 1.55
N ASN A 144 15.18 13.66 2.02
CA ASN A 144 14.74 13.44 3.38
C ASN A 144 13.78 12.24 3.44
N ILE A 145 13.95 11.38 4.43
CA ILE A 145 13.06 10.25 4.67
C ILE A 145 11.98 10.70 5.64
N VAL A 146 10.73 10.68 5.18
CA VAL A 146 9.55 10.99 5.97
C VAL A 146 8.77 9.71 6.25
N ARG A 147 8.22 9.59 7.46
CA ARG A 147 7.25 8.53 7.83
C ARG A 147 5.87 9.13 7.98
N PRO A 148 5.06 9.19 6.92
CA PRO A 148 3.80 9.96 6.88
C PRO A 148 2.83 9.61 8.01
N PHE A 149 2.60 8.32 8.20
CA PHE A 149 1.64 7.85 9.21
C PHE A 149 2.13 8.08 10.64
N LEU A 150 3.45 7.97 10.87
CA LEU A 150 4.03 8.28 12.18
C LEU A 150 3.94 9.77 12.50
N VAL A 151 4.22 10.63 11.52
CA VAL A 151 4.05 12.10 11.64
C VAL A 151 2.61 12.44 11.96
N THR A 152 1.66 11.90 11.20
CA THR A 152 0.23 12.12 11.41
C THR A 152 -0.22 11.68 12.80
N LEU A 153 0.19 10.48 13.23
CA LEU A 153 -0.16 9.95 14.55
C LEU A 153 0.41 10.82 15.67
N LYS A 154 1.69 11.23 15.53
CA LYS A 154 2.32 12.13 16.51
C LYS A 154 1.60 13.47 16.59
N THR A 155 1.24 14.06 15.47
CA THR A 155 0.49 15.31 15.43
C THR A 155 -0.89 15.16 16.08
N LEU A 156 -1.60 14.07 15.85
CA LEU A 156 -2.86 13.78 16.52
C LEU A 156 -2.71 13.64 18.04
N LEU A 157 -1.62 13.02 18.51
CA LEU A 157 -1.35 12.90 19.96
C LEU A 157 -1.04 14.24 20.63
N GLU A 158 -0.49 15.20 19.90
CA GLU A 158 -0.16 16.54 20.42
C GLU A 158 -1.37 17.50 20.36
N LEU A 159 -2.24 17.35 19.36
CA LEU A 159 -3.34 18.28 19.08
C LEU A 159 -4.73 17.71 19.43
N ASP A 160 -4.82 16.47 19.86
CA ASP A 160 -6.03 15.69 20.14
C ASP A 160 -6.90 15.43 18.89
N PHE A 161 -6.99 16.35 17.95
CA PHE A 161 -7.72 16.18 16.69
C PHE A 161 -7.08 17.01 15.58
N LEU A 162 -7.47 16.67 14.34
CA LEU A 162 -7.13 17.45 13.14
C LEU A 162 -8.42 17.71 12.37
N THR A 163 -8.60 18.95 11.94
CA THR A 163 -9.62 19.26 10.95
C THR A 163 -9.24 18.68 9.58
N TYR A 164 -10.21 18.59 8.67
CA TYR A 164 -9.95 18.14 7.30
C TYR A 164 -8.88 18.99 6.60
N ASP A 165 -8.94 20.32 6.78
CA ASP A 165 -8.00 21.26 6.16
C ASP A 165 -6.59 21.12 6.76
N GLU A 166 -6.47 20.96 8.07
CA GLU A 166 -5.18 20.71 8.72
C GLU A 166 -4.55 19.41 8.25
N PHE A 167 -5.33 18.33 8.19
CA PHE A 167 -4.85 17.06 7.68
C PHE A 167 -4.41 17.16 6.22
N THR A 168 -5.18 17.89 5.39
CA THR A 168 -4.94 17.95 3.95
C THR A 168 -3.78 18.89 3.58
N TYR A 169 -3.64 20.01 4.28
CA TYR A 169 -2.72 21.08 3.88
C TYR A 169 -1.51 21.23 4.79
N PHE A 170 -1.63 20.97 6.09
CA PHE A 170 -0.50 21.17 7.01
C PHE A 170 0.32 19.90 7.24
N ILE A 171 -0.33 18.76 7.44
CA ILE A 171 0.39 17.50 7.67
C ILE A 171 1.44 17.23 6.60
N PRO A 172 1.13 17.36 5.28
CA PRO A 172 2.11 17.12 4.22
C PRO A 172 3.31 18.07 4.20
N LEU A 173 3.30 19.14 4.99
CA LEU A 173 4.38 20.11 5.07
C LEU A 173 5.31 19.91 6.27
N ILE A 174 4.97 19.01 7.20
CA ILE A 174 5.78 18.71 8.39
C ILE A 174 7.00 17.89 7.97
N ASN A 175 8.18 18.31 8.42
CA ASN A 175 9.47 17.67 8.16
C ASN A 175 10.16 17.21 9.45
#